data_787c86eddd17a91eec93966890428652
#
_entry.id   787c86eddd17a91eec93966890428652
#
_cell.length_a   1.000
_cell.length_b   1.000
_cell.length_c   1.000
_cell.angle_alpha   90.00
_cell.angle_beta   90.00
_cell.angle_gamma   90.00
#
_symmetry.space_group_name_H-M   'P 1'
#
loop_
_entity.id
_entity.type
_entity.pdbx_description
1 polymer ?
#
loop_
_entity_poly.entity_id
_entity_poly.type
_entity_poly.pdbx_seq_one_letter_code
_entity_poly.pdbx_strand_id
1 'polypeptide(L)'
;MNNDLHFIDLFAGCGGLSLGLEQAGFTPVYVNELNKDAMDSYLCNRIEENPLLNKYKSYDIKELSEKTDIKKLKEDITKDYKIKDKKFPIDLIVGGPPCQGFSLTGPRKINDPRNKLYSSVFHAIKKFNPKAFVVENVRGLVSMWKGEV
;
A
#
# COMPACT_ATOMS: atom_id res chain seq x y z
N MET A 1 -22.26 -5.69 -14.38
CA MET A 1 -20.95 -6.38 -14.44
C MET A 1 -20.22 -5.97 -13.18
N ASN A 2 -20.14 -6.85 -12.17
CA ASN A 2 -19.27 -6.57 -11.01
C ASN A 2 -17.83 -6.67 -11.50
N ASN A 3 -17.23 -5.54 -11.84
CA ASN A 3 -15.79 -5.46 -11.97
C ASN A 3 -15.25 -5.48 -10.54
N ASP A 4 -14.87 -6.65 -10.06
CA ASP A 4 -14.17 -6.80 -8.81
C ASP A 4 -12.77 -6.21 -9.01
N LEU A 5 -12.62 -4.92 -8.74
CA LEU A 5 -11.34 -4.23 -8.77
C LEU A 5 -10.64 -4.41 -7.42
N HIS A 6 -9.39 -4.84 -7.43
CA HIS A 6 -8.64 -5.20 -6.23
C HIS A 6 -7.45 -4.28 -6.02
N PHE A 7 -7.24 -3.84 -4.78
CA PHE A 7 -6.12 -2.97 -4.48
C PHE A 7 -5.33 -3.39 -3.23
N ILE A 8 -4.11 -2.92 -3.17
CA ILE A 8 -3.19 -3.02 -2.04
C ILE A 8 -2.99 -1.62 -1.48
N ASP A 9 -3.12 -1.45 -0.15
CA ASP A 9 -2.85 -0.20 0.55
C ASP A 9 -1.57 -0.32 1.38
N LEU A 10 -0.58 0.50 1.06
CA LEU A 10 0.71 0.57 1.74
C LEU A 10 0.80 1.86 2.55
N PHE A 11 1.22 1.76 3.81
CA PHE A 11 1.19 2.86 4.77
C PHE A 11 -0.22 3.40 4.99
N ALA A 12 -1.15 2.48 5.17
CA ALA A 12 -2.58 2.73 5.11
C ALA A 12 -3.12 3.67 6.20
N GLY A 13 -2.40 3.85 7.32
CA GLY A 13 -2.92 4.56 8.48
C GLY A 13 -4.23 3.93 8.96
N CYS A 14 -5.21 4.76 9.31
CA CYS A 14 -6.55 4.29 9.66
C CYS A 14 -7.44 3.98 8.44
N GLY A 15 -6.91 4.08 7.21
CA GLY A 15 -7.60 3.67 5.98
C GLY A 15 -8.42 4.76 5.28
N GLY A 16 -8.02 6.03 5.38
CA GLY A 16 -8.74 7.12 4.70
C GLY A 16 -8.70 6.99 3.18
N LEU A 17 -7.54 6.65 2.60
CA LEU A 17 -7.39 6.43 1.15
C LEU A 17 -8.17 5.19 0.70
N SER A 18 -8.07 4.11 1.47
CA SER A 18 -8.87 2.89 1.25
C SER A 18 -10.37 3.16 1.22
N LEU A 19 -10.89 3.96 2.15
CA LEU A 19 -12.32 4.29 2.19
C LEU A 19 -12.79 4.96 0.88
N GLY A 20 -11.99 5.88 0.34
CA GLY A 20 -12.32 6.51 -0.95
C GLY A 20 -12.32 5.53 -2.11
N LEU A 21 -11.40 4.57 -2.12
CA LEU A 21 -11.33 3.52 -3.14
C LEU A 21 -12.48 2.52 -3.01
N GLU A 22 -12.84 2.13 -1.78
CA GLU A 22 -13.98 1.26 -1.51
C GLU A 22 -15.29 1.90 -2.00
N GLN A 23 -15.48 3.20 -1.77
CA GLN A 23 -16.62 3.96 -2.32
C GLN A 23 -16.61 4.01 -3.85
N ALA A 24 -15.45 3.91 -4.48
CA ALA A 24 -15.31 3.81 -5.94
C ALA A 24 -15.44 2.36 -6.48
N GLY A 25 -15.75 1.39 -5.62
CA GLY A 25 -15.99 -0.01 -6.00
C GLY A 25 -14.74 -0.89 -6.03
N PHE A 26 -13.65 -0.46 -5.39
CA PHE A 26 -12.46 -1.31 -5.20
C PHE A 26 -12.55 -2.11 -3.90
N THR A 27 -11.96 -3.30 -3.91
CA THR A 27 -11.85 -4.17 -2.73
C THR A 27 -10.40 -4.24 -2.25
N PRO A 28 -10.08 -3.91 -0.98
CA PRO A 28 -8.75 -4.08 -0.44
C PRO A 28 -8.43 -5.56 -0.27
N VAL A 29 -7.29 -6.01 -0.80
CA VAL A 29 -6.87 -7.42 -0.70
C VAL A 29 -5.59 -7.61 0.10
N TYR A 30 -4.88 -6.52 0.40
CA TYR A 30 -3.71 -6.50 1.26
C TYR A 30 -3.51 -5.11 1.85
N VAL A 31 -3.10 -5.07 3.12
CA VAL A 31 -2.83 -3.83 3.84
C VAL A 31 -1.49 -3.88 4.56
N ASN A 32 -0.76 -2.76 4.53
CA ASN A 32 0.45 -2.56 5.31
C ASN A 32 0.35 -1.28 6.13
N GLU A 33 0.56 -1.39 7.45
CA GLU A 33 0.65 -0.25 8.37
C GLU A 33 1.50 -0.62 9.57
N LEU A 34 2.52 0.19 9.85
CA LEU A 34 3.48 -0.04 10.94
C LEU A 34 2.86 0.18 12.33
N ASN A 35 2.01 1.21 12.45
CA ASN A 35 1.38 1.55 13.72
C ASN A 35 0.24 0.57 14.01
N LYS A 36 0.35 -0.14 15.13
CA LYS A 36 -0.61 -1.16 15.51
C LYS A 36 -2.01 -0.59 15.74
N ASP A 37 -2.12 0.56 16.41
CA ASP A 37 -3.42 1.16 16.73
C ASP A 37 -4.12 1.63 15.44
N ALA A 38 -3.36 2.15 14.48
CA ALA A 38 -3.87 2.51 13.16
C ALA A 38 -4.32 1.27 12.38
N MET A 39 -3.54 0.18 12.39
CA MET A 39 -3.92 -1.09 11.77
C MET A 39 -5.17 -1.68 12.42
N ASP A 40 -5.26 -1.66 13.75
CA ASP A 40 -6.44 -2.16 14.47
C ASP A 40 -7.68 -1.33 14.11
N SER A 41 -7.55 -0.01 14.00
CA SER A 41 -8.62 0.89 13.51
C SER A 41 -9.00 0.58 12.07
N TYR A 42 -8.02 0.35 11.19
CA TYR A 42 -8.24 -0.04 9.79
C TYR A 42 -9.07 -1.31 9.69
N LEU A 43 -8.67 -2.34 10.43
CA LEU A 43 -9.32 -3.66 10.41
C LEU A 43 -10.69 -3.63 11.06
N CYS A 44 -10.85 -2.95 12.20
CA CYS A 44 -12.13 -2.85 12.91
C CYS A 44 -13.25 -2.36 11.99
N ASN A 45 -12.94 -1.45 11.10
CA ASN A 45 -13.92 -0.92 10.15
C ASN A 45 -14.21 -1.82 8.93
N ARG A 46 -13.49 -2.96 8.77
CA ARG A 46 -13.53 -3.76 7.52
C ARG A 46 -13.67 -5.26 7.74
N ILE A 47 -13.32 -5.76 8.93
CA ILE A 47 -13.15 -7.20 9.15
C ILE A 47 -14.47 -7.98 9.05
N GLU A 48 -15.60 -7.34 9.30
CA GLU A 48 -16.92 -7.97 9.17
C GLU A 48 -17.25 -8.26 7.71
N GLU A 49 -16.93 -7.32 6.81
CA GLU A 49 -17.22 -7.45 5.38
C GLU A 49 -16.09 -8.14 4.62
N ASN A 50 -14.85 -7.99 5.10
CA ASN A 50 -13.65 -8.53 4.47
C ASN A 50 -12.71 -9.21 5.49
N PRO A 51 -13.08 -10.40 6.03
CA PRO A 51 -12.29 -11.10 7.05
C PRO A 51 -10.91 -11.57 6.55
N LEU A 52 -10.71 -11.66 5.22
CA LEU A 52 -9.42 -12.06 4.63
C LEU A 52 -8.32 -11.03 4.89
N LEU A 53 -8.65 -9.77 5.13
CA LEU A 53 -7.66 -8.74 5.47
C LEU A 53 -6.87 -9.08 6.75
N ASN A 54 -7.45 -9.85 7.66
CA ASN A 54 -6.72 -10.30 8.84
C ASN A 54 -5.58 -11.28 8.51
N LYS A 55 -5.71 -12.01 7.42
CA LYS A 55 -4.66 -12.88 6.86
C LYS A 55 -3.67 -12.10 6.00
N TYR A 56 -4.16 -11.14 5.22
CA TYR A 56 -3.38 -10.40 4.23
C TYR A 56 -3.03 -8.99 4.72
N LYS A 57 -2.20 -8.95 5.79
CA LYS A 57 -1.66 -7.70 6.36
C LYS A 57 -0.20 -7.87 6.74
N SER A 58 0.51 -6.77 6.83
CA SER A 58 1.84 -6.69 7.44
C SER A 58 2.03 -5.38 8.18
N TYR A 59 2.97 -5.36 9.11
CA TYR A 59 3.31 -4.16 9.86
C TYR A 59 4.52 -3.46 9.25
N ASP A 60 5.67 -4.08 9.18
CA ASP A 60 6.86 -3.47 8.58
C ASP A 60 6.88 -3.71 7.07
N ILE A 61 6.91 -2.63 6.29
CA ILE A 61 7.01 -2.68 4.83
C ILE A 61 8.27 -3.44 4.35
N LYS A 62 9.32 -3.48 5.15
CA LYS A 62 10.53 -4.24 4.84
C LYS A 62 10.28 -5.74 4.87
N GLU A 63 9.39 -6.23 5.72
CA GLU A 63 9.00 -7.63 5.71
C GLU A 63 8.36 -8.01 4.38
N LEU A 64 7.50 -7.15 3.85
CA LEU A 64 6.90 -7.35 2.53
C LEU A 64 7.95 -7.33 1.42
N SER A 65 8.87 -6.36 1.46
CA SER A 65 9.83 -6.15 0.36
C SER A 65 11.02 -7.12 0.39
N GLU A 66 11.47 -7.55 1.57
CA GLU A 66 12.73 -8.29 1.74
C GLU A 66 12.53 -9.77 2.09
N LYS A 67 11.45 -10.11 2.81
CA LYS A 67 11.25 -11.46 3.38
C LYS A 67 10.08 -12.21 2.77
N THR A 68 9.13 -11.52 2.15
CA THR A 68 7.91 -12.16 1.64
C THR A 68 8.11 -12.67 0.22
N ASP A 69 7.76 -13.94 -0.02
CA ASP A 69 7.59 -14.45 -1.38
C ASP A 69 6.33 -13.83 -2.01
N ILE A 70 6.51 -12.72 -2.69
CA ILE A 70 5.41 -11.97 -3.31
C ILE A 70 4.71 -12.78 -4.40
N LYS A 71 5.42 -13.70 -5.08
CA LYS A 71 4.78 -14.56 -6.08
C LYS A 71 3.74 -15.47 -5.42
N LYS A 72 4.14 -16.15 -4.36
CA LYS A 72 3.23 -16.98 -3.57
C LYS A 72 2.10 -16.19 -2.94
N LEU A 73 2.41 -15.02 -2.37
CA LEU A 73 1.41 -14.12 -1.81
C LEU A 73 0.34 -13.72 -2.85
N LYS A 74 0.75 -13.39 -4.07
CA LYS A 74 -0.18 -13.09 -5.20
C LYS A 74 -1.07 -14.28 -5.53
N GLU A 75 -0.49 -15.47 -5.60
CA GLU A 75 -1.22 -16.71 -5.88
C GLU A 75 -2.27 -16.99 -4.79
N ASP A 76 -1.89 -16.84 -3.53
CA ASP A 76 -2.78 -17.04 -2.38
C ASP A 76 -3.92 -16.00 -2.37
N ILE A 77 -3.62 -14.71 -2.55
CA ILE A 77 -4.62 -13.64 -2.68
C ILE A 77 -5.57 -13.96 -3.84
N THR A 78 -5.03 -14.29 -5.02
CA THR A 78 -5.82 -14.58 -6.21
C THR A 78 -6.81 -15.72 -5.97
N LYS A 79 -6.37 -16.76 -5.27
CA LYS A 79 -7.20 -17.91 -4.91
C LYS A 79 -8.28 -17.54 -3.89
N ASP A 80 -7.90 -16.91 -2.79
CA ASP A 80 -8.78 -16.69 -1.66
C ASP A 80 -9.86 -15.63 -1.99
N TYR A 81 -9.51 -14.59 -2.72
CA TYR A 81 -10.45 -13.59 -3.23
C TYR A 81 -11.15 -14.01 -4.54
N LYS A 82 -10.85 -15.21 -5.07
CA LYS A 82 -11.44 -15.76 -6.32
C LYS A 82 -11.28 -14.82 -7.52
N ILE A 83 -10.13 -14.16 -7.61
CA ILE A 83 -9.84 -13.18 -8.66
C ILE A 83 -9.76 -13.86 -10.03
N LYS A 84 -10.52 -13.36 -10.99
CA LYS A 84 -10.62 -13.95 -12.34
C LYS A 84 -9.40 -13.63 -13.20
N ASP A 85 -8.91 -12.39 -13.12
CA ASP A 85 -7.71 -11.96 -13.88
C ASP A 85 -6.44 -12.47 -13.19
N LYS A 86 -6.01 -13.66 -13.56
CA LYS A 86 -4.80 -14.28 -12.99
C LYS A 86 -3.51 -13.63 -13.47
N LYS A 87 -3.54 -12.89 -14.58
CA LYS A 87 -2.36 -12.20 -15.12
C LYS A 87 -2.06 -10.92 -14.34
N PHE A 88 -3.10 -10.17 -14.04
CA PHE A 88 -3.03 -8.93 -13.26
C PHE A 88 -4.04 -8.98 -12.11
N PRO A 89 -3.78 -9.80 -11.07
CA PRO A 89 -4.73 -9.98 -9.97
C PRO A 89 -4.88 -8.73 -9.09
N ILE A 90 -3.93 -7.79 -9.19
CA ILE A 90 -3.96 -6.52 -8.47
C ILE A 90 -4.16 -5.40 -9.50
N ASP A 91 -5.26 -4.68 -9.37
CA ASP A 91 -5.58 -3.57 -10.26
C ASP A 91 -4.82 -2.31 -9.85
N LEU A 92 -4.72 -2.06 -8.54
CA LEU A 92 -4.14 -0.84 -8.03
C LEU A 92 -3.27 -1.10 -6.79
N ILE A 93 -2.12 -0.42 -6.71
CA ILE A 93 -1.39 -0.24 -5.45
C ILE A 93 -1.44 1.24 -5.10
N VAL A 94 -1.84 1.52 -3.87
CA VAL A 94 -1.79 2.88 -3.31
C VAL A 94 -0.85 2.93 -2.13
N GLY A 95 -0.28 4.11 -1.86
CA GLY A 95 0.56 4.28 -0.69
C GLY A 95 0.92 5.74 -0.41
N GLY A 96 0.89 6.09 0.88
CA GLY A 96 1.33 7.38 1.40
C GLY A 96 2.55 7.22 2.31
N PRO A 97 3.77 6.95 1.78
CA PRO A 97 4.94 6.77 2.61
C PRO A 97 5.27 8.04 3.40
N PRO A 98 5.87 7.93 4.61
CA PRO A 98 6.15 9.07 5.47
C PRO A 98 6.91 10.19 4.78
N CYS A 99 6.39 11.41 4.87
CA CYS A 99 6.92 12.60 4.22
C CYS A 99 7.84 13.46 5.10
N GLN A 100 8.13 13.02 6.34
CA GLN A 100 8.80 13.85 7.36
C GLN A 100 10.20 14.33 6.95
N GLY A 101 10.91 13.59 6.10
CA GLY A 101 12.20 14.03 5.54
C GLY A 101 12.06 15.06 4.41
N PHE A 102 10.88 15.19 3.79
CA PHE A 102 10.63 16.05 2.63
C PHE A 102 9.76 17.28 2.97
N SER A 103 9.08 17.26 4.13
CA SER A 103 8.16 18.33 4.52
C SER A 103 8.88 19.68 4.66
N LEU A 104 8.27 20.76 4.15
CA LEU A 104 8.75 22.12 4.30
C LEU A 104 8.76 22.60 5.76
N THR A 105 7.93 22.01 6.61
CA THR A 105 7.82 22.29 8.06
C THR A 105 8.71 21.38 8.90
N GLY A 106 9.38 20.39 8.30
CA GLY A 106 10.28 19.45 8.99
C GLY A 106 11.76 19.78 8.81
N PRO A 107 12.67 19.01 9.47
CA PRO A 107 14.11 19.26 9.46
C PRO A 107 14.81 18.99 8.11
N ARG A 108 14.11 18.63 7.06
CA ARG A 108 14.60 18.39 5.68
C ARG A 108 15.96 17.69 5.62
N LYS A 109 16.07 16.51 6.26
CA LYS A 109 17.31 15.74 6.24
C LYS A 109 17.32 14.78 5.04
N ILE A 110 18.18 15.03 4.07
CA ILE A 110 18.38 14.16 2.89
C ILE A 110 18.69 12.71 3.29
N ASN A 111 19.45 12.51 4.36
CA ASN A 111 19.85 11.20 4.87
C ASN A 111 18.87 10.61 5.92
N ASP A 112 17.63 11.07 5.99
CA ASP A 112 16.64 10.48 6.88
C ASP A 112 16.34 9.04 6.43
N PRO A 113 16.46 8.02 7.32
CA PRO A 113 16.17 6.63 6.98
C PRO A 113 14.76 6.41 6.42
N ARG A 114 13.80 7.28 6.78
CA ARG A 114 12.42 7.23 6.31
C ARG A 114 12.30 7.55 4.82
N ASN A 115 13.25 8.29 4.25
CA ASN A 115 13.30 8.55 2.81
C ASN A 115 13.50 7.25 2.01
N LYS A 116 14.11 6.22 2.64
CA LYS A 116 14.29 4.89 2.03
C LYS A 116 13.00 4.07 1.97
N LEU A 117 11.97 4.42 2.76
CA LEU A 117 10.69 3.73 2.72
C LEU A 117 9.97 3.93 1.39
N TYR A 118 10.26 5.01 0.69
CA TYR A 118 9.78 5.25 -0.66
C TYR A 118 10.23 4.14 -1.63
N SER A 119 11.48 3.70 -1.52
CA SER A 119 12.00 2.61 -2.35
C SER A 119 11.28 1.27 -2.10
N SER A 120 10.79 1.05 -0.88
CA SER A 120 10.01 -0.16 -0.55
C SER A 120 8.66 -0.18 -1.26
N VAL A 121 8.02 0.99 -1.44
CA VAL A 121 6.79 1.11 -2.25
C VAL A 121 7.06 0.71 -3.70
N PHE A 122 8.11 1.27 -4.31
CA PHE A 122 8.47 0.92 -5.71
C PHE A 122 8.88 -0.54 -5.84
N HIS A 123 9.55 -1.11 -4.84
CA HIS A 123 9.87 -2.52 -4.83
C HIS A 123 8.58 -3.37 -4.84
N ALA A 124 7.61 -3.04 -3.99
CA ALA A 124 6.31 -3.71 -3.97
C ALA A 124 5.59 -3.56 -5.32
N ILE A 125 5.50 -2.34 -5.88
CA ILE A 125 4.91 -2.09 -7.20
C ILE A 125 5.57 -2.99 -8.27
N LYS A 126 6.89 -3.03 -8.31
CA LYS A 126 7.65 -3.82 -9.30
C LYS A 126 7.39 -5.32 -9.17
N LYS A 127 7.23 -5.83 -7.94
CA LYS A 127 7.01 -7.25 -7.67
C LYS A 127 5.56 -7.67 -7.87
N PHE A 128 4.62 -6.88 -7.40
CA PHE A 128 3.20 -7.16 -7.59
C PHE A 128 2.75 -6.95 -9.04
N ASN A 129 3.40 -6.03 -9.75
CA ASN A 129 3.06 -5.67 -11.14
C ASN A 129 1.57 -5.37 -11.30
N PRO A 130 1.04 -4.33 -10.61
CA PRO A 130 -0.36 -3.93 -10.72
C PRO A 130 -0.66 -3.30 -12.08
N LYS A 131 -1.95 -3.12 -12.43
CA LYS A 131 -2.36 -2.36 -13.62
C LYS A 131 -2.06 -0.86 -13.48
N ALA A 132 -2.18 -0.33 -12.25
CA ALA A 132 -1.89 1.06 -11.93
C ALA A 132 -1.34 1.20 -10.50
N PHE A 133 -0.76 2.36 -10.19
CA PHE A 133 -0.39 2.72 -8.83
C PHE A 133 -0.59 4.22 -8.58
N VAL A 134 -0.85 4.57 -7.33
CA VAL A 134 -0.92 5.95 -6.84
C VAL A 134 -0.05 6.07 -5.60
N VAL A 135 0.92 6.97 -5.63
CA VAL A 135 1.76 7.27 -4.47
C VAL A 135 1.55 8.73 -4.09
N GLU A 136 0.96 8.94 -2.91
CA GLU A 136 0.74 10.26 -2.35
C GLU A 136 1.98 10.73 -1.59
N ASN A 137 2.35 11.99 -1.76
CA ASN A 137 3.36 12.62 -0.92
C ASN A 137 3.24 14.16 -0.98
N VAL A 138 3.99 14.85 -0.09
CA VAL A 138 3.99 16.31 -0.03
C VAL A 138 4.79 16.92 -1.19
N ARG A 139 4.42 18.14 -1.61
CA ARG A 139 5.13 18.91 -2.66
C ARG A 139 6.63 19.06 -2.41
N GLY A 140 7.06 18.97 -1.14
CA GLY A 140 8.45 19.02 -0.74
C GLY A 140 9.32 17.92 -1.37
N LEU A 141 8.76 16.77 -1.71
CA LEU A 141 9.45 15.68 -2.41
C LEU A 141 10.07 16.19 -3.73
N VAL A 142 9.25 16.80 -4.59
CA VAL A 142 9.69 17.31 -5.90
C VAL A 142 10.69 18.45 -5.77
N SER A 143 10.48 19.39 -4.83
CA SER A 143 11.34 20.57 -4.65
C SER A 143 12.70 20.24 -4.03
N MET A 144 12.81 19.14 -3.27
CA MET A 144 14.06 18.75 -2.61
C MET A 144 15.06 18.10 -3.57
N TRP A 145 14.57 17.42 -4.58
CA TRP A 145 15.38 16.72 -5.60
C TRP A 145 15.51 17.51 -6.90
N LYS A 146 15.15 18.79 -6.92
CA LYS A 146 15.22 19.68 -8.12
C LYS A 146 14.59 19.05 -9.37
N GLY A 147 13.59 18.19 -9.21
CA GLY A 147 12.94 17.51 -10.31
C GLY A 147 13.69 16.25 -10.84
N GLU A 148 14.68 15.76 -10.11
CA GLU A 148 15.43 14.53 -10.45
C GLU A 148 14.81 13.26 -9.82
N VAL A 149 13.47 13.19 -9.79
CA VAL A 149 12.74 11.99 -9.34
C VAL A 149 11.93 11.44 -10.50
#